data_a8acbbcbe837adffceab3be599462bba
#
_entry.id   a8acbbcbe837adffceab3be599462bba
#
_cell.length_a   1.000
_cell.length_b   1.000
_cell.length_c   1.000
_cell.angle_alpha   90.00
_cell.angle_beta   90.00
_cell.angle_gamma   90.00
#
_symmetry.space_group_name_H-M   'P 1'
#
loop_
_entity.id
_entity.type
_entity.pdbx_description
1 polymer ?
#
loop_
_entity_poly.entity_id
_entity_poly.type
_entity_poly.pdbx_seq_one_letter_code
_entity_poly.pdbx_strand_id
1 'polypeptide(L)'
;MLIKSFVTSLLVLLFAVSAFSQAKPAAAIQWQTNYKTALKSAQKSGKPVLIKFNAEWCLNCETMDKTLWSKPEISRLSEEFVTVSVDYARDRETVAHFGVSSIPHVIVADSWGNMLDFHHGYDKRATETAIHQMMKNVWKDFSEIQAPNLKLETDKDNAAALVKIAEFYRKINALFLSNKYFKQALKTKQIKTDAALREKALVEAGDNYLKLRDYDEAERFFNDSLLEFPNGVQNETAFFGLITINIRRQRFTEAETVFDRMKSKFPNSETTQQAAENLQEAKAQSN
;
A
#
# COMPACT_ATOMS: atom_id res chain seq x y z
N MET A 1 59.64 -43.60 -50.73
CA MET A 1 58.33 -43.37 -51.33
C MET A 1 57.50 -42.72 -50.21
N LEU A 2 57.38 -41.38 -50.23
CA LEU A 2 56.80 -40.55 -49.19
C LEU A 2 55.39 -40.21 -49.53
N ILE A 3 54.42 -40.67 -48.72
CA ILE A 3 53.00 -40.29 -48.85
C ILE A 3 52.75 -39.10 -47.90
N LYS A 4 52.50 -37.92 -48.48
CA LYS A 4 52.10 -36.71 -47.75
C LYS A 4 50.62 -36.77 -47.42
N SER A 5 50.30 -36.80 -46.13
CA SER A 5 48.95 -36.68 -45.61
C SER A 5 48.58 -35.20 -45.55
N PHE A 6 47.51 -34.79 -46.26
CA PHE A 6 46.90 -33.48 -46.18
C PHE A 6 45.82 -33.51 -45.10
N VAL A 7 46.10 -32.79 -44.02
CA VAL A 7 45.09 -32.51 -42.99
C VAL A 7 44.35 -31.23 -43.38
N THR A 8 43.12 -31.39 -43.85
CA THR A 8 42.22 -30.26 -44.10
C THR A 8 41.55 -29.87 -42.78
N SER A 9 41.96 -28.73 -42.23
CA SER A 9 41.35 -28.11 -41.04
C SER A 9 40.01 -27.43 -41.41
N LEU A 10 38.89 -28.03 -41.04
CA LEU A 10 37.55 -27.47 -41.24
C LEU A 10 37.26 -26.47 -40.08
N LEU A 11 37.38 -25.18 -40.37
CA LEU A 11 37.03 -24.08 -39.45
C LEU A 11 35.51 -23.93 -39.38
N VAL A 12 34.89 -24.48 -38.35
CA VAL A 12 33.45 -24.28 -38.11
C VAL A 12 33.28 -22.92 -37.43
N LEU A 13 32.85 -21.91 -38.20
CA LEU A 13 32.40 -20.63 -37.69
C LEU A 13 31.02 -20.81 -37.02
N LEU A 14 30.99 -20.86 -35.67
CA LEU A 14 29.79 -20.78 -34.88
C LEU A 14 29.28 -19.32 -34.93
N PHE A 15 28.34 -19.03 -35.81
CA PHE A 15 27.49 -17.81 -35.71
C PHE A 15 26.60 -17.94 -34.49
N ALA A 16 26.98 -17.29 -33.40
CA ALA A 16 26.07 -17.04 -32.29
C ALA A 16 24.99 -16.04 -32.75
N VAL A 17 23.87 -16.58 -33.19
CA VAL A 17 22.65 -15.77 -33.43
C VAL A 17 22.18 -15.32 -32.08
N SER A 18 22.57 -14.10 -31.69
CA SER A 18 21.97 -13.41 -30.56
C SER A 18 20.50 -13.20 -30.87
N ALA A 19 19.63 -14.03 -30.32
CA ALA A 19 18.19 -13.83 -30.37
C ALA A 19 17.89 -12.54 -29.60
N PHE A 20 17.92 -11.41 -30.32
CA PHE A 20 17.27 -10.20 -29.83
C PHE A 20 15.78 -10.55 -29.68
N SER A 21 15.38 -10.83 -28.44
CA SER A 21 13.97 -10.90 -28.10
C SER A 21 13.37 -9.52 -28.43
N GLN A 22 12.79 -9.38 -29.60
CA GLN A 22 12.02 -8.21 -29.97
C GLN A 22 10.83 -8.18 -29.01
N ALA A 23 10.87 -7.26 -28.04
CA ALA A 23 9.74 -7.04 -27.16
C ALA A 23 8.49 -6.79 -28.02
N LYS A 24 7.47 -7.63 -27.84
CA LYS A 24 6.17 -7.51 -28.52
C LYS A 24 5.72 -6.04 -28.45
N PRO A 25 5.28 -5.43 -29.58
CA PRO A 25 4.73 -4.08 -29.54
C PRO A 25 3.67 -3.98 -28.45
N ALA A 26 3.75 -2.99 -27.59
CA ALA A 26 2.75 -2.79 -26.56
C ALA A 26 1.41 -2.50 -27.24
N ALA A 27 0.38 -3.27 -26.90
CA ALA A 27 -0.97 -3.04 -27.40
C ALA A 27 -1.52 -1.74 -26.82
N ALA A 28 -2.41 -1.05 -27.54
CA ALA A 28 -3.10 0.12 -26.97
C ALA A 28 -3.88 -0.27 -25.71
N ILE A 29 -3.87 0.62 -24.69
CA ILE A 29 -4.60 0.38 -23.44
C ILE A 29 -6.09 0.19 -23.73
N GLN A 30 -6.64 -0.92 -23.25
CA GLN A 30 -8.06 -1.25 -23.41
C GLN A 30 -8.86 -0.67 -22.24
N TRP A 31 -9.37 0.54 -22.41
CA TRP A 31 -10.18 1.22 -21.40
C TRP A 31 -11.60 0.69 -21.36
N GLN A 32 -12.02 0.13 -20.23
CA GLN A 32 -13.45 -0.07 -19.95
C GLN A 32 -14.12 1.29 -19.78
N THR A 33 -15.44 1.37 -20.01
CA THR A 33 -16.20 2.62 -19.88
C THR A 33 -17.20 2.61 -18.72
N ASN A 34 -17.29 1.50 -18.00
CA ASN A 34 -18.20 1.36 -16.86
C ASN A 34 -17.40 0.96 -15.61
N TYR A 35 -17.36 1.86 -14.63
CA TYR A 35 -16.60 1.65 -13.40
C TYR A 35 -17.07 0.42 -12.60
N LYS A 36 -18.39 0.20 -12.48
CA LYS A 36 -18.93 -0.95 -11.72
C LYS A 36 -18.52 -2.29 -12.35
N THR A 37 -18.44 -2.35 -13.68
CA THR A 37 -17.95 -3.53 -14.40
C THR A 37 -16.44 -3.69 -14.22
N ALA A 38 -15.68 -2.61 -14.31
CA ALA A 38 -14.24 -2.62 -14.09
C ALA A 38 -13.90 -3.11 -12.67
N LEU A 39 -14.64 -2.64 -11.66
CA LEU A 39 -14.46 -3.07 -10.27
C LEU A 39 -14.70 -4.58 -10.09
N LYS A 40 -15.77 -5.13 -10.71
CA LYS A 40 -16.01 -6.58 -10.71
C LYS A 40 -14.88 -7.36 -11.40
N SER A 41 -14.35 -6.83 -12.50
CA SER A 41 -13.20 -7.43 -13.20
C SER A 41 -11.95 -7.42 -12.32
N ALA A 42 -11.72 -6.33 -11.59
CA ALA A 42 -10.62 -6.17 -10.64
C ALA A 42 -10.73 -7.17 -9.47
N GLN A 43 -11.92 -7.31 -8.89
CA GLN A 43 -12.19 -8.31 -7.84
C GLN A 43 -11.89 -9.72 -8.32
N LYS A 44 -12.30 -10.07 -9.54
CA LYS A 44 -12.07 -11.39 -10.13
C LYS A 44 -10.60 -11.66 -10.45
N SER A 45 -9.86 -10.65 -10.93
CA SER A 45 -8.46 -10.79 -11.32
C SER A 45 -7.46 -10.55 -10.19
N GLY A 46 -7.90 -9.97 -9.07
CA GLY A 46 -7.03 -9.51 -7.98
C GLY A 46 -6.14 -8.32 -8.36
N LYS A 47 -6.42 -7.63 -9.48
CA LYS A 47 -5.64 -6.47 -9.94
C LYS A 47 -6.18 -5.16 -9.37
N PRO A 48 -5.32 -4.13 -9.15
CA PRO A 48 -5.78 -2.78 -8.87
C PRO A 48 -6.48 -2.18 -10.09
N VAL A 49 -7.23 -1.10 -9.85
CA VAL A 49 -7.95 -0.38 -10.91
C VAL A 49 -7.23 0.93 -11.22
N LEU A 50 -6.88 1.14 -12.49
CA LEU A 50 -6.39 2.42 -12.99
C LEU A 50 -7.56 3.17 -13.62
N ILE A 51 -7.91 4.31 -13.06
CA ILE A 51 -9.08 5.10 -13.43
C ILE A 51 -8.61 6.42 -14.01
N LYS A 52 -9.00 6.75 -15.24
CA LYS A 52 -8.88 8.12 -15.76
C LYS A 52 -10.24 8.79 -15.82
N PHE A 53 -10.32 10.02 -15.33
CA PHE A 53 -11.50 10.89 -15.46
C PHE A 53 -11.24 11.90 -16.56
N ASN A 54 -12.11 11.90 -17.56
CA ASN A 54 -12.00 12.74 -18.74
C ASN A 54 -13.37 13.23 -19.22
N ALA A 55 -13.41 14.10 -20.22
CA ALA A 55 -14.60 14.52 -20.93
C ALA A 55 -14.25 14.95 -22.34
N GLU A 56 -15.21 14.94 -23.26
CA GLU A 56 -15.03 15.33 -24.67
C GLU A 56 -14.47 16.74 -24.86
N TRP A 57 -14.84 17.68 -23.98
CA TRP A 57 -14.37 19.06 -23.98
C TRP A 57 -13.01 19.29 -23.29
N CYS A 58 -12.37 18.26 -22.75
CA CYS A 58 -11.13 18.36 -21.97
C CYS A 58 -9.89 18.26 -22.88
N LEU A 59 -9.36 19.38 -23.36
CA LEU A 59 -8.17 19.43 -24.22
C LEU A 59 -6.93 18.77 -23.57
N ASN A 60 -6.72 18.98 -22.27
CA ASN A 60 -5.62 18.35 -21.56
C ASN A 60 -5.79 16.83 -21.46
N CYS A 61 -7.02 16.32 -21.35
CA CYS A 61 -7.28 14.90 -21.36
C CYS A 61 -6.96 14.29 -22.72
N GLU A 62 -7.36 14.94 -23.82
CA GLU A 62 -7.03 14.54 -25.18
C GLU A 62 -5.50 14.53 -25.40
N THR A 63 -4.82 15.56 -24.88
CA THR A 63 -3.35 15.61 -24.94
C THR A 63 -2.70 14.46 -24.19
N MET A 64 -3.21 14.10 -23.00
CA MET A 64 -2.74 12.92 -22.26
C MET A 64 -2.98 11.62 -23.03
N ASP A 65 -4.13 11.49 -23.69
CA ASP A 65 -4.41 10.29 -24.51
C ASP A 65 -3.39 10.12 -25.64
N LYS A 66 -3.00 11.23 -26.29
CA LYS A 66 -2.01 11.23 -27.39
C LYS A 66 -0.57 11.08 -26.93
N THR A 67 -0.22 11.52 -25.75
CA THR A 67 1.20 11.65 -25.32
C THR A 67 1.59 10.70 -24.18
N LEU A 68 0.73 10.42 -23.23
CA LEU A 68 1.01 9.55 -22.08
C LEU A 68 0.49 8.12 -22.32
N TRP A 69 -0.82 8.00 -22.55
CA TRP A 69 -1.47 6.69 -22.65
C TRP A 69 -1.09 5.91 -23.93
N SER A 70 -0.52 6.59 -24.92
CA SER A 70 0.02 5.96 -26.14
C SER A 70 1.45 5.42 -25.97
N LYS A 71 2.13 5.69 -24.85
CA LYS A 71 3.51 5.25 -24.64
C LYS A 71 3.60 3.75 -24.37
N PRO A 72 4.52 3.04 -25.06
CA PRO A 72 4.68 1.59 -24.90
C PRO A 72 4.97 1.15 -23.46
N GLU A 73 5.74 1.91 -22.70
CA GLU A 73 6.04 1.59 -21.29
C GLU A 73 4.82 1.73 -20.39
N ILE A 74 3.99 2.76 -20.59
CA ILE A 74 2.74 2.95 -19.84
C ILE A 74 1.73 1.88 -20.23
N SER A 75 1.62 1.56 -21.53
CA SER A 75 0.74 0.49 -22.00
C SER A 75 1.09 -0.86 -21.38
N ARG A 76 2.38 -1.24 -21.37
CA ARG A 76 2.82 -2.48 -20.71
C ARG A 76 2.52 -2.48 -19.23
N LEU A 77 2.79 -1.38 -18.55
CA LEU A 77 2.52 -1.28 -17.11
C LEU A 77 1.01 -1.34 -16.82
N SER A 78 0.17 -0.82 -17.73
CA SER A 78 -1.29 -0.88 -17.57
C SER A 78 -1.88 -2.30 -17.66
N GLU A 79 -1.15 -3.27 -18.21
CA GLU A 79 -1.57 -4.68 -18.21
C GLU A 79 -1.69 -5.28 -16.80
N GLU A 80 -1.02 -4.66 -15.82
CA GLU A 80 -1.11 -5.05 -14.41
C GLU A 80 -2.33 -4.47 -13.69
N PHE A 81 -3.13 -3.68 -14.40
CA PHE A 81 -4.32 -3.01 -13.88
C PHE A 81 -5.57 -3.42 -14.65
N VAL A 82 -6.71 -3.30 -14.01
CA VAL A 82 -7.97 -3.14 -14.72
C VAL A 82 -8.13 -1.66 -15.03
N THR A 83 -8.19 -1.30 -16.31
CA THR A 83 -8.22 0.09 -16.77
C THR A 83 -9.63 0.54 -17.07
N VAL A 84 -10.03 1.71 -16.58
CA VAL A 84 -11.35 2.30 -16.82
C VAL A 84 -11.25 3.81 -17.08
N SER A 85 -12.01 4.24 -18.09
CA SER A 85 -12.18 5.65 -18.45
C SER A 85 -13.56 6.10 -18.01
N VAL A 86 -13.62 7.03 -17.07
CA VAL A 86 -14.85 7.59 -16.51
C VAL A 86 -15.16 8.94 -17.15
N ASP A 87 -16.34 9.08 -17.74
CA ASP A 87 -16.81 10.36 -18.25
C ASP A 87 -17.24 11.26 -17.08
N TYR A 88 -16.48 12.34 -16.88
CA TYR A 88 -16.70 13.29 -15.79
C TYR A 88 -18.08 13.95 -15.80
N ALA A 89 -18.65 14.16 -16.99
CA ALA A 89 -19.94 14.80 -17.13
C ALA A 89 -21.12 13.81 -16.94
N ARG A 90 -20.95 12.56 -17.38
CA ARG A 90 -22.00 11.55 -17.43
C ARG A 90 -22.04 10.62 -16.22
N ASP A 91 -20.89 10.19 -15.69
CA ASP A 91 -20.83 9.29 -14.52
C ASP A 91 -20.61 10.07 -13.22
N ARG A 92 -21.63 10.83 -12.82
CA ARG A 92 -21.60 11.67 -11.62
C ARG A 92 -21.49 10.87 -10.32
N GLU A 93 -21.96 9.63 -10.31
CA GLU A 93 -21.86 8.73 -9.15
C GLU A 93 -20.39 8.39 -8.86
N THR A 94 -19.65 7.93 -9.86
CA THR A 94 -18.24 7.60 -9.72
C THR A 94 -17.38 8.85 -9.42
N VAL A 95 -17.69 9.97 -10.08
CA VAL A 95 -17.02 11.27 -9.82
C VAL A 95 -17.20 11.68 -8.34
N ALA A 96 -18.43 11.59 -7.82
CA ALA A 96 -18.71 11.92 -6.42
C ALA A 96 -18.06 10.92 -5.44
N HIS A 97 -18.06 9.62 -5.76
CA HIS A 97 -17.45 8.57 -4.95
C HIS A 97 -15.97 8.87 -4.68
N PHE A 98 -15.22 9.33 -5.69
CA PHE A 98 -13.81 9.67 -5.56
C PHE A 98 -13.54 11.14 -5.23
N GLY A 99 -14.56 11.99 -5.11
CA GLY A 99 -14.41 13.42 -4.80
C GLY A 99 -13.70 14.20 -5.91
N VAL A 100 -13.80 13.76 -7.17
CA VAL A 100 -13.10 14.41 -8.29
C VAL A 100 -13.76 15.74 -8.62
N SER A 101 -13.02 16.83 -8.48
CA SER A 101 -13.49 18.21 -8.72
C SER A 101 -12.98 18.82 -10.03
N SER A 102 -11.94 18.25 -10.64
CA SER A 102 -11.33 18.76 -11.88
C SER A 102 -10.76 17.63 -12.72
N ILE A 103 -10.59 17.84 -14.03
CA ILE A 103 -10.02 16.89 -14.97
C ILE A 103 -8.90 17.56 -15.82
N PRO A 104 -7.91 16.80 -16.31
CA PRO A 104 -7.72 15.36 -16.14
C PRO A 104 -7.43 14.98 -14.69
N HIS A 105 -7.96 13.83 -14.27
CA HIS A 105 -7.70 13.24 -12.96
C HIS A 105 -7.47 11.74 -13.15
N VAL A 106 -6.44 11.19 -12.50
CA VAL A 106 -6.08 9.78 -12.58
C VAL A 106 -6.02 9.23 -11.17
N ILE A 107 -6.66 8.09 -10.95
CA ILE A 107 -6.68 7.42 -9.66
C ILE A 107 -6.21 5.98 -9.84
N VAL A 108 -5.42 5.48 -8.90
CA VAL A 108 -5.26 4.06 -8.67
C VAL A 108 -6.07 3.68 -7.45
N ALA A 109 -6.95 2.70 -7.62
CA ALA A 109 -7.77 2.15 -6.55
C ALA A 109 -7.51 0.66 -6.37
N ASP A 110 -7.84 0.13 -5.20
CA ASP A 110 -7.86 -1.32 -5.00
C ASP A 110 -9.07 -1.97 -5.70
N SER A 111 -9.16 -3.29 -5.66
CA SER A 111 -10.26 -4.05 -6.24
C SER A 111 -11.60 -3.90 -5.50
N TRP A 112 -11.64 -3.18 -4.38
CA TRP A 112 -12.87 -2.81 -3.66
C TRP A 112 -13.27 -1.34 -3.85
N GLY A 113 -12.49 -0.59 -4.65
CA GLY A 113 -12.77 0.82 -4.96
C GLY A 113 -12.22 1.81 -3.94
N ASN A 114 -11.33 1.39 -3.04
CA ASN A 114 -10.66 2.33 -2.16
C ASN A 114 -9.49 2.99 -2.92
N MET A 115 -9.44 4.33 -2.91
CA MET A 115 -8.35 5.08 -3.53
C MET A 115 -7.02 4.81 -2.82
N LEU A 116 -6.00 4.42 -3.58
CA LEU A 116 -4.64 4.17 -3.08
C LEU A 116 -3.73 5.36 -3.34
N ASP A 117 -3.83 5.95 -4.54
CA ASP A 117 -3.06 7.11 -4.95
C ASP A 117 -3.76 7.85 -6.08
N PHE A 118 -3.42 9.11 -6.32
CA PHE A 118 -4.01 9.91 -7.37
C PHE A 118 -3.07 10.97 -7.93
N HIS A 119 -3.35 11.41 -9.16
CA HIS A 119 -2.74 12.55 -9.80
C HIS A 119 -3.82 13.41 -10.47
N HIS A 120 -3.75 14.72 -10.32
CA HIS A 120 -4.70 15.65 -10.95
C HIS A 120 -3.98 16.74 -11.75
N GLY A 121 -4.66 17.25 -12.77
CA GLY A 121 -4.12 18.25 -13.68
C GLY A 121 -3.18 17.63 -14.74
N TYR A 122 -2.62 18.51 -15.57
CA TYR A 122 -1.71 18.13 -16.63
C TYR A 122 -0.56 19.11 -16.76
N ASP A 123 0.63 18.62 -16.49
CA ASP A 123 1.90 19.19 -16.94
C ASP A 123 2.64 18.12 -17.72
N LYS A 124 3.09 18.44 -18.94
CA LYS A 124 3.61 17.44 -19.88
C LYS A 124 4.74 16.56 -19.32
N ARG A 125 5.64 17.12 -18.49
CA ARG A 125 6.78 16.36 -17.94
C ARG A 125 6.45 15.78 -16.57
N ALA A 126 5.90 16.59 -15.69
CA ALA A 126 5.62 16.21 -14.31
C ALA A 126 4.54 15.11 -14.24
N THR A 127 3.45 15.25 -15.01
CA THR A 127 2.35 14.27 -15.04
C THR A 127 2.81 12.89 -15.49
N GLU A 128 3.62 12.79 -16.53
CA GLU A 128 4.11 11.51 -17.02
C GLU A 128 4.93 10.79 -15.96
N THR A 129 5.89 11.47 -15.37
CA THR A 129 6.75 10.92 -14.32
C THR A 129 5.94 10.51 -13.11
N ALA A 130 5.01 11.35 -12.66
CA ALA A 130 4.16 11.09 -11.51
C ALA A 130 3.26 9.87 -11.72
N ILE A 131 2.55 9.78 -12.85
CA ILE A 131 1.66 8.65 -13.15
C ILE A 131 2.45 7.36 -13.33
N HIS A 132 3.57 7.38 -14.05
CA HIS A 132 4.42 6.19 -14.20
C HIS A 132 4.91 5.68 -12.82
N GLN A 133 5.37 6.59 -11.97
CA GLN A 133 5.84 6.23 -10.63
C GLN A 133 4.71 5.72 -9.74
N MET A 134 3.55 6.38 -9.76
CA MET A 134 2.34 5.96 -9.06
C MET A 134 1.94 4.54 -9.44
N MET A 135 1.84 4.24 -10.74
CA MET A 135 1.50 2.91 -11.23
C MET A 135 2.52 1.86 -10.79
N LYS A 136 3.83 2.15 -10.92
CA LYS A 136 4.91 1.22 -10.50
C LYS A 136 4.88 0.93 -9.00
N ASN A 137 4.74 1.97 -8.18
CA ASN A 137 4.75 1.82 -6.74
C ASN A 137 3.55 1.00 -6.27
N VAL A 138 2.34 1.36 -6.72
CA VAL A 138 1.13 0.64 -6.33
C VAL A 138 1.17 -0.80 -6.80
N TRP A 139 1.58 -1.07 -8.06
CA TRP A 139 1.64 -2.43 -8.56
C TRP A 139 2.62 -3.31 -7.79
N LYS A 140 3.84 -2.83 -7.57
CA LYS A 140 4.87 -3.58 -6.85
C LYS A 140 4.37 -4.04 -5.48
N ASP A 141 3.74 -3.14 -4.77
CA ASP A 141 3.25 -3.41 -3.43
C ASP A 141 1.95 -4.24 -3.46
N PHE A 142 1.04 -3.95 -4.41
CA PHE A 142 -0.27 -4.63 -4.51
C PHE A 142 -0.16 -6.13 -4.80
N SER A 143 0.89 -6.57 -5.49
CA SER A 143 1.15 -7.99 -5.73
C SER A 143 1.30 -8.80 -4.42
N GLU A 144 1.74 -8.16 -3.33
CA GLU A 144 1.91 -8.78 -2.02
C GLU A 144 0.57 -9.22 -1.40
N ILE A 145 -0.54 -8.57 -1.77
CA ILE A 145 -1.87 -8.88 -1.21
C ILE A 145 -2.79 -9.67 -2.15
N GLN A 146 -2.33 -10.06 -3.34
CA GLN A 146 -3.14 -10.88 -4.24
C GLN A 146 -3.52 -12.22 -3.60
N ALA A 147 -2.56 -12.98 -3.07
CA ALA A 147 -2.81 -14.25 -2.42
C ALA A 147 -3.69 -14.11 -1.14
N PRO A 148 -3.45 -13.14 -0.24
CA PRO A 148 -4.38 -12.84 0.85
C PRO A 148 -5.80 -12.53 0.38
N ASN A 149 -5.97 -11.72 -0.66
CA ASN A 149 -7.29 -11.39 -1.19
C ASN A 149 -8.03 -12.60 -1.76
N LEU A 150 -7.35 -13.43 -2.57
CA LEU A 150 -7.92 -14.68 -3.06
C LEU A 150 -8.32 -15.62 -1.92
N LYS A 151 -7.56 -15.62 -0.82
CA LYS A 151 -7.92 -16.40 0.37
C LYS A 151 -9.23 -15.92 0.98
N LEU A 152 -9.48 -14.62 1.02
CA LEU A 152 -10.72 -14.05 1.55
C LEU A 152 -11.96 -14.35 0.68
N GLU A 153 -11.81 -14.70 -0.59
CA GLU A 153 -12.93 -15.12 -1.43
C GLU A 153 -13.53 -16.45 -0.93
N THR A 154 -12.70 -17.35 -0.41
CA THR A 154 -13.10 -18.68 0.09
C THR A 154 -13.29 -18.72 1.61
N ASP A 155 -12.58 -17.85 2.34
CA ASP A 155 -12.61 -17.79 3.81
C ASP A 155 -12.56 -16.30 4.25
N LYS A 156 -13.74 -15.67 4.31
CA LYS A 156 -13.89 -14.24 4.62
C LYS A 156 -13.38 -13.84 6.01
N ASP A 157 -13.29 -14.81 6.92
CA ASP A 157 -12.84 -14.62 8.30
C ASP A 157 -11.38 -15.07 8.51
N ASN A 158 -10.62 -15.26 7.43
CA ASN A 158 -9.21 -15.62 7.53
C ASN A 158 -8.39 -14.49 8.16
N ALA A 159 -8.09 -14.64 9.46
CA ALA A 159 -7.40 -13.62 10.24
C ALA A 159 -6.02 -13.26 9.67
N ALA A 160 -5.25 -14.26 9.25
CA ALA A 160 -3.91 -14.03 8.69
C ALA A 160 -3.96 -13.25 7.38
N ALA A 161 -4.91 -13.56 6.51
CA ALA A 161 -5.11 -12.81 5.27
C ALA A 161 -5.52 -11.36 5.54
N LEU A 162 -6.47 -11.15 6.48
CA LEU A 162 -6.90 -9.80 6.88
C LEU A 162 -5.76 -8.97 7.46
N VAL A 163 -4.92 -9.56 8.33
CA VAL A 163 -3.74 -8.88 8.88
C VAL A 163 -2.73 -8.53 7.78
N LYS A 164 -2.45 -9.45 6.85
CA LYS A 164 -1.56 -9.19 5.70
C LYS A 164 -2.04 -8.01 4.84
N ILE A 165 -3.32 -7.93 4.59
CA ILE A 165 -3.92 -6.80 3.86
C ILE A 165 -3.82 -5.51 4.66
N ALA A 166 -4.05 -5.57 5.98
CA ALA A 166 -3.89 -4.41 6.87
C ALA A 166 -2.44 -3.88 6.87
N GLU A 167 -1.44 -4.78 6.95
CA GLU A 167 -0.02 -4.45 6.87
C GLU A 167 0.32 -3.76 5.54
N PHE A 168 -0.22 -4.26 4.43
CA PHE A 168 -0.06 -3.62 3.13
C PHE A 168 -0.57 -2.18 3.13
N TYR A 169 -1.81 -1.95 3.58
CA TYR A 169 -2.37 -0.59 3.65
C TYR A 169 -1.57 0.33 4.58
N ARG A 170 -1.02 -0.23 5.67
CA ARG A 170 -0.12 0.50 6.56
C ARG A 170 1.17 0.92 5.84
N LYS A 171 1.79 0.01 5.07
CA LYS A 171 3.00 0.24 4.29
C LYS A 171 2.84 1.39 3.28
N ILE A 172 1.70 1.48 2.61
CA ILE A 172 1.38 2.56 1.67
C ILE A 172 0.75 3.79 2.34
N ASN A 173 0.79 3.87 3.67
CA ASN A 173 0.23 4.96 4.49
C ASN A 173 -1.30 5.17 4.37
N ALA A 174 -2.04 4.17 3.89
CA ALA A 174 -3.50 4.18 3.86
C ALA A 174 -4.08 3.71 5.21
N LEU A 175 -3.79 4.47 6.29
CA LEU A 175 -3.97 4.04 7.68
C LEU A 175 -5.43 3.74 8.05
N PHE A 176 -6.39 4.46 7.49
CA PHE A 176 -7.82 4.17 7.72
C PHE A 176 -8.22 2.80 7.17
N LEU A 177 -7.72 2.44 5.97
CA LEU A 177 -7.96 1.13 5.38
C LEU A 177 -7.25 0.03 6.18
N SER A 178 -6.01 0.27 6.57
CA SER A 178 -5.27 -0.63 7.47
C SER A 178 -6.08 -0.94 8.73
N ASN A 179 -6.57 0.08 9.42
CA ASN A 179 -7.37 -0.08 10.64
C ASN A 179 -8.71 -0.80 10.40
N LYS A 180 -9.35 -0.59 9.23
CA LYS A 180 -10.54 -1.35 8.84
C LYS A 180 -10.26 -2.85 8.83
N TYR A 181 -9.14 -3.27 8.22
CA TYR A 181 -8.78 -4.69 8.12
C TYR A 181 -8.25 -5.26 9.44
N PHE A 182 -7.47 -4.53 10.24
CA PHE A 182 -7.11 -4.96 11.60
C PHE A 182 -8.35 -5.16 12.48
N LYS A 183 -9.29 -4.21 12.49
CA LYS A 183 -10.56 -4.36 13.22
C LYS A 183 -11.39 -5.56 12.75
N GLN A 184 -11.37 -5.85 11.46
CA GLN A 184 -12.04 -7.03 10.91
C GLN A 184 -11.35 -8.31 11.39
N ALA A 185 -10.01 -8.38 11.31
CA ALA A 185 -9.22 -9.50 11.79
C ALA A 185 -9.50 -9.79 13.28
N LEU A 186 -9.48 -8.76 14.12
CA LEU A 186 -9.70 -8.86 15.57
C LEU A 186 -11.09 -9.41 15.96
N LYS A 187 -12.07 -9.35 15.05
CA LYS A 187 -13.41 -9.91 15.27
C LYS A 187 -13.50 -11.40 14.92
N THR A 188 -12.55 -11.96 14.17
CA THR A 188 -12.60 -13.35 13.72
C THR A 188 -12.40 -14.32 14.89
N LYS A 189 -12.92 -15.55 14.74
CA LYS A 189 -12.65 -16.60 15.73
C LYS A 189 -11.20 -17.07 15.66
N GLN A 190 -10.61 -17.09 14.48
CA GLN A 190 -9.23 -17.56 14.25
C GLN A 190 -8.21 -16.74 15.01
N ILE A 191 -8.33 -15.41 15.04
CA ILE A 191 -7.34 -14.56 15.71
C ILE A 191 -7.33 -14.74 17.23
N LYS A 192 -8.44 -15.21 17.82
CA LYS A 192 -8.53 -15.47 19.28
C LYS A 192 -7.66 -16.66 19.72
N THR A 193 -7.31 -17.53 18.79
CA THR A 193 -6.46 -18.70 19.02
C THR A 193 -5.00 -18.47 18.60
N ASP A 194 -4.70 -17.34 17.96
CA ASP A 194 -3.37 -16.93 17.53
C ASP A 194 -2.93 -15.69 18.32
N ALA A 195 -2.30 -15.91 19.47
CA ALA A 195 -1.88 -14.85 20.38
C ALA A 195 -0.91 -13.86 19.71
N ALA A 196 0.05 -14.35 18.93
CA ALA A 196 1.04 -13.49 18.27
C ALA A 196 0.41 -12.61 17.20
N LEU A 197 -0.49 -13.18 16.39
CA LEU A 197 -1.20 -12.43 15.35
C LEU A 197 -2.14 -11.40 15.96
N ARG A 198 -2.80 -11.75 17.08
CA ARG A 198 -3.72 -10.87 17.78
C ARG A 198 -3.00 -9.70 18.43
N GLU A 199 -1.90 -9.96 19.15
CA GLU A 199 -1.05 -8.91 19.74
C GLU A 199 -0.58 -7.94 18.66
N LYS A 200 -0.05 -8.48 17.55
CA LYS A 200 0.39 -7.68 16.40
C LYS A 200 -0.72 -6.77 15.87
N ALA A 201 -1.90 -7.32 15.64
CA ALA A 201 -3.03 -6.57 15.10
C ALA A 201 -3.48 -5.43 16.05
N LEU A 202 -3.45 -5.65 17.37
CA LEU A 202 -3.75 -4.63 18.36
C LEU A 202 -2.72 -3.49 18.33
N VAL A 203 -1.44 -3.84 18.40
CA VAL A 203 -0.38 -2.81 18.50
C VAL A 203 -0.26 -2.02 17.19
N GLU A 204 -0.30 -2.67 16.03
CA GLU A 204 -0.22 -1.96 14.75
C GLU A 204 -1.46 -1.09 14.47
N ALA A 205 -2.65 -1.51 14.89
CA ALA A 205 -3.82 -0.65 14.84
C ALA A 205 -3.67 0.56 15.78
N GLY A 206 -3.17 0.37 17.00
CA GLY A 206 -2.87 1.44 17.93
C GLY A 206 -1.89 2.47 17.36
N ASP A 207 -0.79 2.01 16.76
CA ASP A 207 0.20 2.87 16.10
C ASP A 207 -0.39 3.65 14.90
N ASN A 208 -1.25 3.02 14.12
CA ASN A 208 -1.96 3.72 13.04
C ASN A 208 -2.86 4.85 13.59
N TYR A 209 -3.62 4.58 14.67
CA TYR A 209 -4.46 5.61 15.31
C TYR A 209 -3.62 6.73 15.92
N LEU A 210 -2.46 6.41 16.53
CA LEU A 210 -1.52 7.41 17.01
C LEU A 210 -1.05 8.35 15.87
N LYS A 211 -0.69 7.80 14.73
CA LYS A 211 -0.30 8.57 13.53
C LYS A 211 -1.46 9.43 12.99
N LEU A 212 -2.69 8.93 13.05
CA LEU A 212 -3.91 9.65 12.69
C LEU A 212 -4.31 10.70 13.75
N ARG A 213 -3.61 10.79 14.88
CA ARG A 213 -3.90 11.63 16.05
C ARG A 213 -5.24 11.33 16.72
N ASP A 214 -5.79 10.14 16.48
CA ASP A 214 -6.93 9.61 17.22
C ASP A 214 -6.41 8.92 18.48
N TYR A 215 -6.08 9.76 19.46
CA TYR A 215 -5.40 9.32 20.68
C TYR A 215 -6.30 8.44 21.57
N ASP A 216 -7.62 8.56 21.48
CA ASP A 216 -8.54 7.73 22.27
C ASP A 216 -8.55 6.28 21.77
N GLU A 217 -8.68 6.08 20.48
CA GLU A 217 -8.58 4.74 19.88
C GLU A 217 -7.17 4.17 20.06
N ALA A 218 -6.12 4.97 19.84
CA ALA A 218 -4.74 4.51 20.02
C ALA A 218 -4.49 4.02 21.47
N GLU A 219 -4.88 4.82 22.47
CA GLU A 219 -4.76 4.49 23.90
C GLU A 219 -5.51 3.20 24.24
N ARG A 220 -6.72 3.02 23.71
CA ARG A 220 -7.52 1.81 23.90
C ARG A 220 -6.81 0.58 23.35
N PHE A 221 -6.34 0.62 22.09
CA PHE A 221 -5.68 -0.51 21.44
C PHE A 221 -4.38 -0.92 22.13
N PHE A 222 -3.55 0.04 22.58
CA PHE A 222 -2.33 -0.27 23.31
C PHE A 222 -2.63 -0.86 24.68
N ASN A 223 -3.62 -0.33 25.41
CA ASN A 223 -4.03 -0.89 26.70
C ASN A 223 -4.61 -2.28 26.57
N ASP A 224 -5.46 -2.54 25.55
CA ASP A 224 -6.00 -3.87 25.25
C ASP A 224 -4.85 -4.87 25.02
N SER A 225 -3.81 -4.47 24.27
CA SER A 225 -2.63 -5.31 24.04
C SER A 225 -1.87 -5.62 25.32
N LEU A 226 -1.55 -4.62 26.13
CA LEU A 226 -0.81 -4.79 27.39
C LEU A 226 -1.59 -5.61 28.43
N LEU A 227 -2.92 -5.53 28.41
CA LEU A 227 -3.80 -6.29 29.28
C LEU A 227 -3.88 -7.76 28.86
N GLU A 228 -4.09 -8.02 27.58
CA GLU A 228 -4.21 -9.40 27.05
C GLU A 228 -2.85 -10.12 27.00
N PHE A 229 -1.77 -9.39 26.74
CA PHE A 229 -0.42 -9.94 26.54
C PHE A 229 0.60 -9.26 27.48
N PRO A 230 0.52 -9.49 28.81
CA PRO A 230 1.41 -8.79 29.77
C PRO A 230 2.91 -9.05 29.55
N ASN A 231 3.28 -10.13 28.87
CA ASN A 231 4.65 -10.46 28.47
C ASN A 231 4.80 -10.56 26.96
N GLY A 232 3.99 -9.84 26.20
CA GLY A 232 3.97 -9.84 24.76
C GLY A 232 5.21 -9.21 24.15
N VAL A 233 5.56 -9.66 22.93
CA VAL A 233 6.74 -9.18 22.20
C VAL A 233 6.58 -7.75 21.66
N GLN A 234 5.33 -7.27 21.55
CA GLN A 234 5.00 -5.92 21.09
C GLN A 234 4.84 -4.90 22.24
N ASN A 235 4.99 -5.34 23.50
CA ASN A 235 4.74 -4.48 24.66
C ASN A 235 5.59 -3.22 24.70
N GLU A 236 6.82 -3.31 24.22
CA GLU A 236 7.70 -2.15 24.14
C GLU A 236 7.10 -1.05 23.25
N THR A 237 6.61 -1.42 22.07
CA THR A 237 5.93 -0.50 21.15
C THR A 237 4.65 0.07 21.78
N ALA A 238 3.87 -0.77 22.46
CA ALA A 238 2.64 -0.33 23.13
C ALA A 238 2.91 0.68 24.26
N PHE A 239 3.92 0.45 25.09
CA PHE A 239 4.34 1.41 26.12
C PHE A 239 4.81 2.73 25.53
N PHE A 240 5.67 2.67 24.49
CA PHE A 240 6.16 3.86 23.80
C PHE A 240 5.01 4.69 23.21
N GLY A 241 4.03 4.01 22.59
CA GLY A 241 2.81 4.65 22.09
C GLY A 241 2.02 5.36 23.19
N LEU A 242 1.79 4.72 24.33
CA LEU A 242 1.10 5.32 25.48
C LEU A 242 1.84 6.52 26.07
N ILE A 243 3.18 6.44 26.20
CA ILE A 243 4.01 7.57 26.64
C ILE A 243 3.84 8.73 25.67
N THR A 244 3.94 8.47 24.36
CA THR A 244 3.78 9.48 23.32
C THR A 244 2.39 10.14 23.38
N ILE A 245 1.31 9.37 23.56
CA ILE A 245 -0.05 9.90 23.73
C ILE A 245 -0.14 10.83 24.93
N ASN A 246 0.39 10.39 26.08
CA ASN A 246 0.34 11.18 27.32
C ASN A 246 1.15 12.48 27.19
N ILE A 247 2.32 12.45 26.56
CA ILE A 247 3.10 13.65 26.24
C ILE A 247 2.28 14.61 25.35
N ARG A 248 1.68 14.10 24.27
CA ARG A 248 0.87 14.92 23.33
C ARG A 248 -0.35 15.55 23.99
N ARG A 249 -0.88 14.92 25.04
CA ARG A 249 -2.00 15.40 25.84
C ARG A 249 -1.55 16.21 27.07
N GLN A 250 -0.24 16.45 27.25
CA GLN A 250 0.36 17.14 28.41
C GLN A 250 0.05 16.46 29.76
N ARG A 251 -0.22 15.16 29.74
CA ARG A 251 -0.46 14.32 30.93
C ARG A 251 0.87 13.72 31.41
N PHE A 252 1.75 14.59 31.94
CA PHE A 252 3.14 14.19 32.24
C PHE A 252 3.25 13.17 33.38
N THR A 253 2.40 13.24 34.38
CA THR A 253 2.38 12.27 35.49
C THR A 253 2.02 10.87 34.99
N GLU A 254 1.03 10.76 34.11
CA GLU A 254 0.64 9.51 33.50
C GLU A 254 1.75 8.99 32.55
N ALA A 255 2.40 9.89 31.79
CA ALA A 255 3.54 9.53 30.97
C ALA A 255 4.69 8.92 31.78
N GLU A 256 5.03 9.52 32.96
CA GLU A 256 6.03 9.00 33.89
C GLU A 256 5.64 7.62 34.42
N THR A 257 4.39 7.45 34.82
CA THR A 257 3.88 6.17 35.33
C THR A 257 4.04 5.06 34.30
N VAL A 258 3.69 5.35 33.05
CA VAL A 258 3.84 4.37 31.93
C VAL A 258 5.33 4.12 31.60
N PHE A 259 6.16 5.17 31.67
CA PHE A 259 7.60 5.08 31.46
C PHE A 259 8.28 4.19 32.49
N ASP A 260 7.94 4.33 33.78
CA ASP A 260 8.51 3.50 34.86
C ASP A 260 8.17 2.00 34.63
N ARG A 261 6.96 1.71 34.19
CA ARG A 261 6.56 0.33 33.81
C ARG A 261 7.38 -0.17 32.62
N MET A 262 7.57 0.64 31.59
CA MET A 262 8.40 0.33 30.44
C MET A 262 9.85 0.05 30.84
N LYS A 263 10.46 0.97 31.62
CA LYS A 263 11.83 0.86 32.08
C LYS A 263 12.06 -0.37 32.95
N SER A 264 11.10 -0.74 33.80
CA SER A 264 11.17 -1.98 34.58
C SER A 264 11.22 -3.25 33.72
N LYS A 265 10.55 -3.26 32.55
CA LYS A 265 10.50 -4.41 31.65
C LYS A 265 11.63 -4.41 30.61
N PHE A 266 12.03 -3.24 30.14
CA PHE A 266 12.97 -3.03 29.03
C PHE A 266 14.10 -2.05 29.41
N PRO A 267 14.88 -2.29 30.50
CA PRO A 267 15.79 -1.29 31.07
C PRO A 267 16.93 -0.86 30.13
N ASN A 268 17.34 -1.71 29.20
CA ASN A 268 18.49 -1.47 28.32
C ASN A 268 18.09 -1.25 26.85
N SER A 269 16.82 -1.03 26.57
CA SER A 269 16.32 -0.86 25.22
C SER A 269 16.55 0.57 24.71
N GLU A 270 16.90 0.70 23.44
CA GLU A 270 17.00 2.01 22.76
C GLU A 270 15.66 2.75 22.76
N THR A 271 14.55 2.03 22.62
CA THR A 271 13.20 2.62 22.66
C THR A 271 12.90 3.20 24.04
N THR A 272 13.37 2.55 25.12
CA THR A 272 13.23 3.08 26.47
C THR A 272 14.07 4.34 26.69
N GLN A 273 15.28 4.41 26.13
CA GLN A 273 16.11 5.61 26.15
C GLN A 273 15.45 6.75 25.39
N GLN A 274 14.95 6.48 24.18
CA GLN A 274 14.23 7.47 23.39
C GLN A 274 12.96 7.99 24.11
N ALA A 275 12.25 7.12 24.79
CA ALA A 275 11.08 7.52 25.60
C ALA A 275 11.46 8.47 26.73
N ALA A 276 12.59 8.23 27.39
CA ALA A 276 13.11 9.11 28.46
C ALA A 276 13.46 10.50 27.89
N GLU A 277 14.18 10.54 26.78
CA GLU A 277 14.55 11.79 26.09
C GLU A 277 13.31 12.60 25.70
N ASN A 278 12.35 11.95 25.02
CA ASN A 278 11.11 12.59 24.57
C ASN A 278 10.32 13.17 25.77
N LEU A 279 10.25 12.45 26.88
CA LEU A 279 9.54 12.90 28.07
C LEU A 279 10.23 14.09 28.74
N GLN A 280 11.56 14.06 28.83
CA GLN A 280 12.36 15.15 29.38
C GLN A 280 12.24 16.43 28.55
N GLU A 281 12.38 16.31 27.21
CA GLU A 281 12.23 17.44 26.30
C GLU A 281 10.84 18.08 26.39
N ALA A 282 9.79 17.25 26.39
CA ALA A 282 8.42 17.73 26.43
C ALA A 282 8.13 18.47 27.74
N LYS A 283 8.68 18.03 28.89
CA LYS A 283 8.55 18.73 30.20
C LYS A 283 9.31 20.04 30.21
N ALA A 284 10.50 20.09 29.58
CA ALA A 284 11.28 21.33 29.50
C ALA A 284 10.60 22.41 28.64
N GLN A 285 9.84 22.02 27.63
CA GLN A 285 9.09 22.93 26.73
C GLN A 285 7.76 23.39 27.34
N SER A 286 7.27 22.74 28.39
CA SER A 286 5.99 23.07 29.03
C SER A 286 6.14 24.01 30.26
N ASN A 287 7.37 24.23 30.72
CA ASN A 287 7.76 25.19 31.78
C ASN A 287 8.17 26.53 31.16
#